data_230b7c03a58b3c5dd41113d18e888ff2
#
_entry.id   230b7c03a58b3c5dd41113d18e888ff2
#
_cell.length_a   1.000
_cell.length_b   1.000
_cell.length_c   1.000
_cell.angle_alpha   90.00
_cell.angle_beta   90.00
_cell.angle_gamma   90.00
#
_symmetry.space_group_name_H-M   'P 1'
#
loop_
_entity.id
_entity.type
_entity.pdbx_description
1 polymer ?
#
loop_
_entity_poly.entity_id
_entity_poly.type
_entity_poly.pdbx_seq_one_letter_code
_entity_poly.pdbx_strand_id
1 'polypeptide(L)'
;MKTTGKKLVIVLILFLAGGTMTSCHQQSSSVTNTMSTSQLLDKIKGGWAGQTIGVSFGSHTEFRYQGTFIQDYQSIPWHEGYVQELMDSWPDLYDDIYMDLTFVDVLERVGLDAPIDSFAIAFATADYNLWHANQAARYNIIHGVKESGHWLFNPHADDIDYQIEADFAGLMNPGMPNSASEISDKIGHIMCYGDGWYGGVYVGAMYSLAFISNDIQYIVEEALKTIPIESTFYQCISDVIKWHKQYPDDWKQTWFELQKHYSEEVGCPDGVFAPLDIDAKINAAYIVLGLLYGNGDFTKTMEISTRAGQDSDCNPSSAGGILGVMLGYSQIPEYWMQGLRGAEAKKFKYTCLLYTSPSPRDRSVS
;
A
#
# COMPACT_ATOMS: atom_id res chain seq x y z
N MET A 1 28.22 5.62 -85.21
CA MET A 1 29.24 6.09 -84.28
C MET A 1 29.20 5.17 -83.07
N LYS A 2 30.29 4.40 -82.88
CA LYS A 2 30.41 3.40 -81.82
C LYS A 2 30.96 4.09 -80.58
N THR A 3 30.33 3.89 -79.41
CA THR A 3 30.96 4.20 -78.11
C THR A 3 30.92 2.97 -77.27
N THR A 4 32.12 2.56 -76.93
CA THR A 4 32.50 1.39 -76.16
C THR A 4 32.31 1.67 -74.66
N GLY A 5 31.48 0.83 -74.00
CA GLY A 5 31.32 0.83 -72.51
C GLY A 5 32.43 0.01 -71.86
N LYS A 6 33.19 0.62 -70.96
CA LYS A 6 34.11 -0.08 -70.08
C LYS A 6 33.36 -0.71 -68.89
N LYS A 7 33.47 -2.04 -68.73
CA LYS A 7 33.00 -2.74 -67.51
C LYS A 7 34.04 -2.56 -66.42
N LEU A 8 33.62 -2.02 -65.30
CA LEU A 8 34.40 -1.96 -64.07
C LEU A 8 34.11 -3.23 -63.24
N VAL A 9 35.16 -4.05 -63.06
CA VAL A 9 35.09 -5.24 -62.19
C VAL A 9 35.54 -4.77 -60.80
N ILE A 10 34.62 -4.79 -59.83
CA ILE A 10 34.95 -4.57 -58.41
C ILE A 10 35.21 -5.96 -57.78
N VAL A 11 36.44 -6.22 -57.39
CA VAL A 11 36.82 -7.37 -56.61
C VAL A 11 36.59 -7.07 -55.13
N LEU A 12 35.60 -7.74 -54.56
CA LEU A 12 35.28 -7.66 -53.12
C LEU A 12 36.19 -8.66 -52.37
N ILE A 13 37.20 -8.14 -51.66
CA ILE A 13 38.03 -8.95 -50.76
C ILE A 13 37.28 -9.05 -49.42
N LEU A 14 36.73 -10.25 -49.13
CA LEU A 14 36.18 -10.59 -47.81
C LEU A 14 37.31 -10.93 -46.86
N PHE A 15 37.60 -10.01 -45.94
CA PHE A 15 38.42 -10.34 -44.75
C PHE A 15 37.52 -11.07 -43.73
N LEU A 16 37.72 -12.37 -43.59
CA LEU A 16 37.23 -13.16 -42.48
C LEU A 16 38.09 -12.87 -41.25
N ALA A 17 37.67 -11.88 -40.45
CA ALA A 17 38.20 -11.74 -39.10
C ALA A 17 37.40 -12.67 -38.17
N GLY A 18 38.01 -13.79 -37.82
CA GLY A 18 37.51 -14.69 -36.79
C GLY A 18 37.55 -14.02 -35.40
N GLY A 19 36.49 -13.30 -35.07
CA GLY A 19 36.28 -12.84 -33.70
C GLY A 19 35.63 -13.94 -32.91
N THR A 20 36.34 -14.56 -31.97
CA THR A 20 35.75 -15.38 -30.91
C THR A 20 34.88 -14.47 -30.04
N MET A 21 33.56 -14.51 -30.22
CA MET A 21 32.63 -13.92 -29.27
C MET A 21 32.70 -14.75 -27.99
N THR A 22 33.46 -14.26 -27.02
CA THR A 22 33.36 -14.70 -25.64
C THR A 22 32.02 -14.16 -25.12
N SER A 23 30.98 -15.00 -25.13
CA SER A 23 29.72 -14.72 -24.45
C SER A 23 30.02 -14.62 -22.96
N CYS A 24 30.13 -13.40 -22.44
CA CYS A 24 30.00 -13.17 -21.00
C CYS A 24 28.59 -13.55 -20.59
N HIS A 25 28.42 -14.80 -20.18
CA HIS A 25 27.30 -15.15 -19.32
C HIS A 25 27.52 -14.43 -18.01
N GLN A 26 26.92 -13.27 -17.86
CA GLN A 26 26.70 -12.68 -16.54
C GLN A 26 25.77 -13.64 -15.81
N GLN A 27 26.34 -14.53 -15.00
CA GLN A 27 25.58 -15.23 -13.98
C GLN A 27 24.99 -14.14 -13.07
N SER A 28 23.71 -13.84 -13.24
CA SER A 28 22.94 -13.17 -12.21
C SER A 28 22.97 -14.10 -11.00
N SER A 29 23.80 -13.79 -10.02
CA SER A 29 23.70 -14.41 -8.71
C SER A 29 22.31 -14.04 -8.18
N SER A 30 21.38 -14.98 -8.22
CA SER A 30 20.12 -14.85 -7.51
C SER A 30 20.47 -14.69 -6.03
N VAL A 31 20.30 -13.50 -5.50
CA VAL A 31 20.39 -13.25 -4.05
C VAL A 31 19.20 -13.98 -3.43
N THR A 32 19.46 -15.14 -2.86
CA THR A 32 18.44 -15.91 -2.15
C THR A 32 18.39 -15.37 -0.71
N ASN A 33 17.40 -14.55 -0.41
CA ASN A 33 17.10 -14.18 0.96
C ASN A 33 16.41 -15.36 1.64
N THR A 34 17.00 -15.88 2.70
CA THR A 34 16.40 -16.94 3.53
C THR A 34 15.96 -16.37 4.87
N MET A 35 14.74 -16.69 5.27
CA MET A 35 14.16 -16.28 6.54
C MET A 35 13.62 -17.51 7.27
N SER A 36 13.81 -17.59 8.58
CA SER A 36 13.21 -18.66 9.38
C SER A 36 11.69 -18.46 9.48
N THR A 37 10.94 -19.55 9.68
CA THR A 37 9.49 -19.47 9.88
C THR A 37 9.11 -18.57 11.06
N SER A 38 9.90 -18.58 12.13
CA SER A 38 9.66 -17.71 13.29
C SER A 38 9.86 -16.22 12.96
N GLN A 39 10.86 -15.87 12.18
CA GLN A 39 11.07 -14.51 11.71
C GLN A 39 9.95 -14.07 10.75
N LEU A 40 9.55 -14.95 9.83
CA LEU A 40 8.45 -14.67 8.91
C LEU A 40 7.16 -14.37 9.69
N LEU A 41 6.83 -15.23 10.68
CA LEU A 41 5.66 -15.06 11.52
C LEU A 41 5.73 -13.75 12.34
N ASP A 42 6.89 -13.43 12.91
CA ASP A 42 7.11 -12.19 13.66
C ASP A 42 6.88 -10.94 12.79
N LYS A 43 7.38 -10.96 11.55
CA LYS A 43 7.18 -9.88 10.59
C LYS A 43 5.72 -9.74 10.14
N ILE A 44 5.03 -10.85 9.84
CA ILE A 44 3.59 -10.83 9.51
C ILE A 44 2.77 -10.25 10.67
N LYS A 45 3.04 -10.71 11.90
CA LYS A 45 2.40 -10.14 13.09
C LYS A 45 2.72 -8.66 13.29
N GLY A 46 3.94 -8.27 12.97
CA GLY A 46 4.36 -6.87 13.01
C GLY A 46 3.56 -6.00 12.04
N GLY A 47 3.31 -6.49 10.84
CA GLY A 47 2.47 -5.80 9.85
C GLY A 47 1.05 -5.57 10.36
N TRP A 48 0.35 -6.61 10.77
CA TRP A 48 -1.01 -6.50 11.32
C TRP A 48 -1.09 -5.64 12.58
N ALA A 49 -0.09 -5.74 13.47
CA ALA A 49 -0.05 -4.92 14.68
C ALA A 49 0.18 -3.44 14.34
N GLY A 50 1.12 -3.16 13.44
CA GLY A 50 1.42 -1.80 12.99
C GLY A 50 0.22 -1.13 12.34
N GLN A 51 -0.50 -1.85 11.46
CA GLN A 51 -1.74 -1.42 10.83
C GLN A 51 -2.81 -1.07 11.90
N THR A 52 -3.10 -2.01 12.81
CA THR A 52 -4.11 -1.79 13.86
C THR A 52 -3.75 -0.64 14.80
N ILE A 53 -2.48 -0.49 15.16
CA ILE A 53 -2.00 0.64 15.97
C ILE A 53 -2.23 1.95 15.20
N GLY A 54 -1.91 1.97 13.90
CA GLY A 54 -2.01 3.16 13.06
C GLY A 54 -3.43 3.67 12.95
N VAL A 55 -4.36 2.82 12.52
CA VAL A 55 -5.76 3.18 12.39
C VAL A 55 -6.35 3.66 13.72
N SER A 56 -6.02 2.98 14.83
CA SER A 56 -6.50 3.38 16.14
C SER A 56 -5.92 4.70 16.61
N PHE A 57 -4.63 4.97 16.37
CA PHE A 57 -3.98 6.21 16.78
C PHE A 57 -4.55 7.43 16.05
N GLY A 58 -4.79 7.32 14.76
CA GLY A 58 -5.33 8.39 13.94
C GLY A 58 -6.84 8.63 14.07
N SER A 59 -7.60 7.67 14.58
CA SER A 59 -9.07 7.59 14.60
C SER A 59 -9.80 8.90 14.91
N HIS A 60 -9.36 9.63 15.94
CA HIS A 60 -10.03 10.88 16.37
C HIS A 60 -9.67 12.10 15.53
N THR A 61 -8.73 11.97 14.59
CA THR A 61 -8.25 13.06 13.74
C THR A 61 -8.69 12.91 12.29
N GLU A 62 -9.21 11.75 11.92
CA GLU A 62 -9.69 11.43 10.59
C GLU A 62 -10.57 12.55 10.02
N PHE A 63 -10.23 13.03 8.82
CA PHE A 63 -10.90 14.10 8.06
C PHE A 63 -11.12 15.44 8.79
N ARG A 64 -10.49 15.65 9.96
CA ARG A 64 -10.61 16.93 10.71
C ARG A 64 -9.57 17.96 10.31
N TYR A 65 -8.53 17.53 9.60
CA TYR A 65 -7.39 18.36 9.20
C TYR A 65 -7.17 18.27 7.70
N GLN A 66 -8.12 18.82 6.93
CA GLN A 66 -8.07 18.86 5.48
C GLN A 66 -7.31 20.10 5.01
N GLY A 67 -6.29 19.93 4.15
CA GLY A 67 -5.46 21.03 3.67
C GLY A 67 -4.63 21.72 4.77
N THR A 68 -4.47 21.06 5.93
CA THR A 68 -3.63 21.50 7.04
C THR A 68 -3.11 20.30 7.80
N PHE A 69 -1.97 20.43 8.47
CA PHE A 69 -1.42 19.40 9.32
C PHE A 69 -1.79 19.61 10.80
N ILE A 70 -1.77 18.53 11.59
CA ILE A 70 -2.02 18.57 13.03
C ILE A 70 -0.79 19.19 13.73
N GLN A 71 -0.98 20.25 14.44
CA GLN A 71 0.10 20.97 15.13
C GLN A 71 0.74 20.12 16.24
N ASP A 72 2.04 20.31 16.50
CA ASP A 72 2.79 19.51 17.47
C ASP A 72 2.25 19.64 18.90
N TYR A 73 1.63 20.78 19.24
CA TYR A 73 1.03 21.01 20.57
C TYR A 73 -0.34 20.33 20.75
N GLN A 74 -0.93 19.79 19.69
CA GLN A 74 -2.20 19.06 19.76
C GLN A 74 -1.90 17.60 20.13
N SER A 75 -2.46 17.15 21.25
CA SER A 75 -2.32 15.78 21.70
C SER A 75 -3.23 14.84 20.88
N ILE A 76 -2.70 13.69 20.49
CA ILE A 76 -3.44 12.59 19.92
C ILE A 76 -3.56 11.52 21.01
N PRO A 77 -4.76 11.02 21.33
CA PRO A 77 -4.95 10.06 22.42
C PRO A 77 -4.23 8.74 22.14
N TRP A 78 -3.50 8.25 23.11
CA TRP A 78 -2.93 6.90 23.12
C TRP A 78 -2.67 6.43 24.53
N HIS A 79 -3.24 5.28 24.91
CA HIS A 79 -3.09 4.71 26.27
C HIS A 79 -3.23 3.20 26.26
N GLU A 80 -2.98 2.55 27.38
CA GLU A 80 -3.16 1.10 27.54
C GLU A 80 -4.60 0.66 27.25
N GLY A 81 -4.76 -0.34 26.40
CA GLY A 81 -6.05 -0.92 26.03
C GLY A 81 -6.88 -0.08 25.05
N TYR A 82 -6.32 1.00 24.47
CA TYR A 82 -7.04 1.92 23.60
C TYR A 82 -7.67 1.25 22.37
N VAL A 83 -6.97 0.29 21.77
CA VAL A 83 -7.48 -0.49 20.62
C VAL A 83 -8.73 -1.28 21.02
N GLN A 84 -8.72 -1.94 22.19
CA GLN A 84 -9.87 -2.67 22.67
C GLN A 84 -11.08 -1.74 22.90
N GLU A 85 -10.85 -0.59 23.47
CA GLU A 85 -11.88 0.44 23.69
C GLU A 85 -12.54 0.87 22.36
N LEU A 86 -11.73 1.14 21.32
CA LEU A 86 -12.22 1.51 20.01
C LEU A 86 -12.94 0.36 19.31
N MET A 87 -12.44 -0.88 19.39
CA MET A 87 -13.12 -2.05 18.85
C MET A 87 -14.51 -2.28 19.47
N ASP A 88 -14.72 -1.85 20.72
CA ASP A 88 -16.00 -1.95 21.41
C ASP A 88 -16.94 -0.80 21.10
N SER A 89 -16.41 0.42 21.03
CA SER A 89 -17.20 1.65 20.91
C SER A 89 -17.40 2.12 19.46
N TRP A 90 -16.43 1.84 18.60
CA TRP A 90 -16.42 2.27 17.20
C TRP A 90 -15.86 1.18 16.26
N PRO A 91 -16.56 0.05 16.13
CA PRO A 91 -16.04 -1.08 15.33
C PRO A 91 -15.92 -0.79 13.83
N ASP A 92 -16.68 0.15 13.30
CA ASP A 92 -16.64 0.52 11.87
C ASP A 92 -15.36 1.30 11.48
N LEU A 93 -14.56 1.72 12.46
CA LEU A 93 -13.25 2.34 12.27
C LEU A 93 -12.24 1.44 11.54
N TYR A 94 -12.40 0.11 11.61
CA TYR A 94 -11.42 -0.87 11.15
C TYR A 94 -11.74 -1.41 9.75
N ASP A 95 -12.24 -0.58 8.85
CA ASP A 95 -12.56 -0.97 7.48
C ASP A 95 -11.33 -1.44 6.70
N ASP A 96 -10.18 -0.79 6.82
CA ASP A 96 -8.88 -1.29 6.32
C ASP A 96 -8.72 -2.79 6.57
N ILE A 97 -8.90 -3.18 7.85
CA ILE A 97 -8.64 -4.56 8.30
C ILE A 97 -9.76 -5.50 7.87
N TYR A 98 -11.01 -5.07 7.88
CA TYR A 98 -12.13 -5.94 7.45
C TYR A 98 -12.01 -6.36 6.01
N MET A 99 -11.60 -5.44 5.14
CA MET A 99 -11.47 -5.68 3.72
C MET A 99 -10.33 -6.63 3.44
N ASP A 100 -9.15 -6.36 3.98
CA ASP A 100 -8.00 -7.25 3.92
C ASP A 100 -8.37 -8.69 4.36
N LEU A 101 -9.02 -8.81 5.52
CA LEU A 101 -9.42 -10.10 6.06
C LEU A 101 -10.51 -10.79 5.22
N THR A 102 -11.37 -10.03 4.56
CA THR A 102 -12.38 -10.59 3.63
C THR A 102 -11.69 -11.24 2.44
N PHE A 103 -10.68 -10.61 1.87
CA PHE A 103 -9.94 -11.18 0.75
C PHE A 103 -9.07 -12.36 1.17
N VAL A 104 -8.43 -12.30 2.34
CA VAL A 104 -7.70 -13.43 2.91
C VAL A 104 -8.63 -14.64 3.13
N ASP A 105 -9.84 -14.44 3.67
CA ASP A 105 -10.82 -15.52 3.87
C ASP A 105 -11.22 -16.19 2.55
N VAL A 106 -11.37 -15.42 1.47
CA VAL A 106 -11.63 -15.99 0.13
C VAL A 106 -10.47 -16.84 -0.33
N LEU A 107 -9.22 -16.35 -0.18
CA LEU A 107 -8.02 -17.11 -0.55
C LEU A 107 -7.89 -18.41 0.26
N GLU A 108 -8.22 -18.38 1.54
CA GLU A 108 -8.22 -19.55 2.40
C GLU A 108 -9.26 -20.60 2.02
N ARG A 109 -10.47 -20.16 1.68
CA ARG A 109 -11.58 -21.07 1.34
C ARG A 109 -11.53 -21.62 -0.07
N VAL A 110 -11.09 -20.79 -1.02
CA VAL A 110 -11.17 -21.11 -2.47
C VAL A 110 -9.79 -21.45 -3.04
N GLY A 111 -8.72 -20.89 -2.50
CA GLY A 111 -7.34 -21.06 -2.94
C GLY A 111 -6.78 -19.83 -3.66
N LEU A 112 -5.47 -19.87 -3.96
CA LEU A 112 -4.76 -18.75 -4.60
C LEU A 112 -5.29 -18.43 -6.01
N ASP A 113 -5.85 -19.43 -6.69
CA ASP A 113 -6.45 -19.28 -8.03
C ASP A 113 -7.92 -18.85 -7.99
N ALA A 114 -8.44 -18.44 -6.83
CA ALA A 114 -9.83 -17.99 -6.70
C ALA A 114 -10.20 -16.97 -7.80
N PRO A 115 -11.32 -17.14 -8.50
CA PRO A 115 -11.76 -16.19 -9.52
C PRO A 115 -12.16 -14.86 -8.89
N ILE A 116 -12.02 -13.75 -9.65
CA ILE A 116 -12.39 -12.42 -9.20
C ILE A 116 -13.82 -12.33 -8.63
N ASP A 117 -14.75 -13.07 -9.24
CA ASP A 117 -16.16 -13.10 -8.79
C ASP A 117 -16.30 -13.58 -7.33
N SER A 118 -15.38 -14.46 -6.86
CA SER A 118 -15.41 -14.91 -5.46
C SER A 118 -15.09 -13.78 -4.48
N PHE A 119 -14.13 -12.92 -4.83
CA PHE A 119 -13.78 -11.74 -4.05
C PHE A 119 -14.89 -10.69 -4.13
N ALA A 120 -15.38 -10.41 -5.33
CA ALA A 120 -16.45 -9.43 -5.55
C ALA A 120 -17.75 -9.80 -4.79
N ILE A 121 -18.13 -11.09 -4.79
CA ILE A 121 -19.31 -11.56 -4.05
C ILE A 121 -19.06 -11.44 -2.53
N ALA A 122 -17.91 -11.90 -2.03
CA ALA A 122 -17.59 -11.82 -0.61
C ALA A 122 -17.62 -10.36 -0.11
N PHE A 123 -17.01 -9.45 -0.86
CA PHE A 123 -17.02 -8.02 -0.64
C PHE A 123 -18.45 -7.43 -0.65
N ALA A 124 -19.22 -7.71 -1.71
CA ALA A 124 -20.55 -7.12 -1.87
C ALA A 124 -21.57 -7.62 -0.84
N THR A 125 -21.38 -8.83 -0.29
CA THR A 125 -22.31 -9.45 0.67
C THR A 125 -21.86 -9.36 2.13
N ALA A 126 -20.72 -8.70 2.41
CA ALA A 126 -20.25 -8.49 3.77
C ALA A 126 -21.15 -7.52 4.55
N ASP A 127 -21.29 -7.74 5.86
CA ASP A 127 -22.21 -7.01 6.73
C ASP A 127 -21.66 -5.67 7.25
N TYR A 128 -20.41 -5.33 6.95
CA TYR A 128 -19.83 -4.05 7.35
C TYR A 128 -20.24 -2.90 6.43
N ASN A 129 -20.22 -1.68 6.98
CA ASN A 129 -20.46 -0.47 6.22
C ASN A 129 -19.34 -0.24 5.20
N LEU A 130 -19.66 0.43 4.10
CA LEU A 130 -18.72 0.85 3.07
C LEU A 130 -19.00 2.29 2.68
N TRP A 131 -17.95 3.00 2.26
CA TRP A 131 -18.03 4.38 1.83
C TRP A 131 -17.38 4.52 0.44
N HIS A 132 -17.47 5.68 -0.17
CA HIS A 132 -16.74 6.10 -1.37
C HIS A 132 -16.68 5.04 -2.48
N ALA A 133 -15.50 4.69 -2.95
CA ALA A 133 -15.33 3.72 -4.04
C ALA A 133 -15.88 2.34 -3.68
N ASN A 134 -15.73 1.92 -2.44
CA ASN A 134 -16.25 0.66 -1.92
C ASN A 134 -17.77 0.61 -1.93
N GLN A 135 -18.44 1.66 -1.49
CA GLN A 135 -19.90 1.74 -1.50
C GLN A 135 -20.44 1.71 -2.93
N ALA A 136 -19.83 2.48 -3.83
CA ALA A 136 -20.21 2.50 -5.24
C ALA A 136 -19.97 1.14 -5.92
N ALA A 137 -18.83 0.49 -5.64
CA ALA A 137 -18.53 -0.84 -6.16
C ALA A 137 -19.51 -1.90 -5.66
N ARG A 138 -19.85 -1.91 -4.37
CA ARG A 138 -20.88 -2.81 -3.80
C ARG A 138 -22.22 -2.62 -4.49
N TYR A 139 -22.66 -1.38 -4.68
CA TYR A 139 -23.89 -1.07 -5.41
C TYR A 139 -23.84 -1.62 -6.83
N ASN A 140 -22.76 -1.39 -7.55
CA ASN A 140 -22.55 -1.85 -8.92
C ASN A 140 -22.62 -3.37 -9.02
N ILE A 141 -21.94 -4.10 -8.13
CA ILE A 141 -21.95 -5.58 -8.12
C ILE A 141 -23.36 -6.12 -7.89
N ILE A 142 -24.07 -5.61 -6.89
CA ILE A 142 -25.44 -6.04 -6.56
C ILE A 142 -26.39 -5.80 -7.73
N HIS A 143 -26.16 -4.76 -8.54
CA HIS A 143 -26.96 -4.42 -9.70
C HIS A 143 -26.43 -5.04 -11.01
N GLY A 144 -25.43 -5.91 -10.95
CA GLY A 144 -24.94 -6.67 -12.11
C GLY A 144 -24.02 -5.90 -13.06
N VAL A 145 -23.43 -4.79 -12.60
CA VAL A 145 -22.38 -4.06 -13.33
C VAL A 145 -21.09 -4.83 -13.22
N LYS A 146 -20.51 -5.26 -14.36
CA LYS A 146 -19.36 -6.17 -14.39
C LYS A 146 -18.03 -5.50 -14.02
N GLU A 147 -17.86 -4.23 -14.35
CA GLU A 147 -16.65 -3.45 -14.09
C GLU A 147 -16.94 -2.46 -12.95
N SER A 148 -17.21 -3.02 -11.77
CA SER A 148 -17.77 -2.28 -10.63
C SER A 148 -16.90 -1.11 -10.14
N GLY A 149 -15.57 -1.25 -10.22
CA GLY A 149 -14.62 -0.21 -9.84
C GLY A 149 -14.23 0.75 -10.97
N HIS A 150 -14.63 0.46 -12.23
CA HIS A 150 -14.21 1.25 -13.36
C HIS A 150 -14.79 2.68 -13.31
N TRP A 151 -13.98 3.68 -13.62
CA TRP A 151 -14.33 5.11 -13.55
C TRP A 151 -15.61 5.53 -14.30
N LEU A 152 -16.04 4.75 -15.30
CA LEU A 152 -17.33 4.97 -15.99
C LEU A 152 -18.54 4.67 -15.09
N PHE A 153 -18.39 3.80 -14.11
CA PHE A 153 -19.47 3.30 -13.26
C PHE A 153 -19.23 3.62 -11.77
N ASN A 154 -18.00 3.96 -11.40
CA ASN A 154 -17.61 4.32 -10.06
C ASN A 154 -16.97 5.71 -10.09
N PRO A 155 -17.68 6.76 -9.66
CA PRO A 155 -17.14 8.12 -9.66
C PRO A 155 -16.00 8.31 -8.65
N HIS A 156 -15.85 7.38 -7.71
CA HIS A 156 -14.85 7.36 -6.66
C HIS A 156 -13.64 6.45 -6.99
N ALA A 157 -13.45 6.08 -8.26
CA ALA A 157 -12.41 5.12 -8.66
C ALA A 157 -10.97 5.51 -8.25
N ASP A 158 -10.69 6.79 -8.07
CA ASP A 158 -9.39 7.34 -7.67
C ASP A 158 -9.25 7.57 -6.16
N ASP A 159 -10.27 7.20 -5.37
CA ASP A 159 -10.23 7.31 -3.92
C ASP A 159 -9.27 6.29 -3.30
N ILE A 160 -8.97 6.48 -2.01
CA ILE A 160 -7.98 5.72 -1.25
C ILE A 160 -8.37 4.25 -1.00
N ASP A 161 -9.63 3.85 -1.23
CA ASP A 161 -10.22 2.59 -0.76
C ASP A 161 -9.31 1.36 -1.01
N TYR A 162 -8.89 1.11 -2.25
CA TYR A 162 -8.01 -0.04 -2.48
C TYR A 162 -6.60 0.16 -1.91
N GLN A 163 -6.15 1.37 -1.73
CA GLN A 163 -4.84 1.63 -1.11
C GLN A 163 -4.78 1.11 0.33
N ILE A 164 -5.85 1.27 1.08
CA ILE A 164 -5.94 0.84 2.49
C ILE A 164 -6.24 -0.66 2.64
N GLU A 165 -6.59 -1.33 1.56
CA GLU A 165 -7.03 -2.74 1.51
C GLU A 165 -6.04 -3.65 0.77
N ALA A 166 -4.85 -3.17 0.46
CA ALA A 166 -3.84 -3.91 -0.30
C ALA A 166 -2.73 -4.52 0.57
N ASP A 167 -2.77 -4.30 1.86
CA ASP A 167 -1.76 -4.71 2.83
C ASP A 167 -1.56 -6.23 2.81
N PHE A 168 -2.66 -7.00 2.75
CA PHE A 168 -2.62 -8.46 2.66
C PHE A 168 -1.87 -8.95 1.42
N ALA A 169 -1.95 -8.24 0.28
CA ALA A 169 -1.27 -8.64 -0.94
C ALA A 169 0.25 -8.61 -0.76
N GLY A 170 0.78 -7.60 -0.07
CA GLY A 170 2.19 -7.52 0.31
C GLY A 170 2.58 -8.53 1.38
N LEU A 171 1.75 -8.68 2.42
CA LEU A 171 1.97 -9.64 3.53
C LEU A 171 2.02 -11.09 3.05
N MET A 172 1.27 -11.44 2.00
CA MET A 172 1.27 -12.78 1.39
C MET A 172 2.44 -13.02 0.43
N ASN A 173 3.15 -11.99 0.01
CA ASN A 173 4.22 -12.06 -1.00
C ASN A 173 5.56 -11.50 -0.49
N PRO A 174 6.17 -12.09 0.56
CA PRO A 174 7.43 -11.61 1.13
C PRO A 174 8.56 -11.51 0.09
N GLY A 175 9.04 -10.28 -0.19
CA GLY A 175 10.11 -10.03 -1.15
C GLY A 175 9.73 -10.23 -2.63
N MET A 176 8.43 -10.33 -2.93
CA MET A 176 7.92 -10.56 -4.29
C MET A 176 6.93 -9.45 -4.70
N PRO A 177 7.37 -8.20 -4.88
CA PRO A 177 6.47 -7.08 -5.16
C PRO A 177 5.64 -7.26 -6.44
N ASN A 178 6.18 -7.92 -7.48
CA ASN A 178 5.43 -8.20 -8.69
C ASN A 178 4.26 -9.17 -8.44
N SER A 179 4.45 -10.18 -7.59
CA SER A 179 3.34 -11.09 -7.23
C SER A 179 2.28 -10.39 -6.37
N ALA A 180 2.68 -9.45 -5.51
CA ALA A 180 1.74 -8.59 -4.81
C ALA A 180 0.94 -7.73 -5.80
N SER A 181 1.60 -7.16 -6.82
CA SER A 181 0.94 -6.39 -7.88
C SER A 181 -0.04 -7.23 -8.70
N GLU A 182 0.26 -8.52 -8.99
CA GLU A 182 -0.66 -9.42 -9.68
C GLU A 182 -1.95 -9.68 -8.87
N ILE A 183 -1.85 -9.80 -7.54
CA ILE A 183 -3.02 -9.89 -6.65
C ILE A 183 -3.78 -8.57 -6.68
N SER A 184 -3.09 -7.45 -6.59
CA SER A 184 -3.68 -6.11 -6.64
C SER A 184 -4.37 -5.83 -7.97
N ASP A 185 -3.82 -6.28 -9.10
CA ASP A 185 -4.47 -6.17 -10.41
C ASP A 185 -5.79 -6.96 -10.46
N LYS A 186 -5.81 -8.14 -9.85
CA LYS A 186 -6.99 -8.99 -9.82
C LYS A 186 -8.11 -8.44 -8.92
N ILE A 187 -7.76 -7.92 -7.74
CA ILE A 187 -8.73 -7.58 -6.69
C ILE A 187 -9.05 -6.09 -6.69
N GLY A 188 -8.06 -5.23 -6.86
CA GLY A 188 -8.23 -3.79 -6.73
C GLY A 188 -9.21 -3.18 -7.72
N HIS A 189 -9.34 -3.79 -8.90
CA HIS A 189 -10.30 -3.35 -9.91
C HIS A 189 -11.78 -3.66 -9.58
N ILE A 190 -12.04 -4.37 -8.47
CA ILE A 190 -13.38 -4.49 -7.93
C ILE A 190 -13.91 -3.13 -7.48
N MET A 191 -13.04 -2.27 -6.89
CA MET A 191 -13.40 -0.98 -6.32
C MET A 191 -12.73 0.25 -6.95
N CYS A 192 -11.47 0.15 -7.40
CA CYS A 192 -10.68 1.28 -7.84
C CYS A 192 -10.02 1.09 -9.22
N TYR A 193 -9.75 2.21 -9.87
CA TYR A 193 -8.94 2.36 -11.09
C TYR A 193 -8.09 3.62 -10.96
N GLY A 194 -7.12 3.83 -11.87
CA GLY A 194 -6.28 5.02 -11.83
C GLY A 194 -5.44 5.11 -10.56
N ASP A 195 -5.35 6.30 -9.99
CA ASP A 195 -4.52 6.56 -8.81
C ASP A 195 -4.98 5.77 -7.57
N GLY A 196 -6.29 5.51 -7.41
CA GLY A 196 -6.82 4.67 -6.35
C GLY A 196 -6.30 3.22 -6.41
N TRP A 197 -6.21 2.65 -7.61
CA TRP A 197 -5.61 1.35 -7.81
C TRP A 197 -4.08 1.38 -7.67
N TYR A 198 -3.41 2.41 -8.20
CA TYR A 198 -1.96 2.57 -8.04
C TYR A 198 -1.55 2.67 -6.57
N GLY A 199 -2.36 3.32 -5.74
CA GLY A 199 -2.15 3.38 -4.30
C GLY A 199 -2.01 2.00 -3.67
N GLY A 200 -2.93 1.10 -3.94
CA GLY A 200 -2.88 -0.27 -3.43
C GLY A 200 -1.71 -1.09 -3.98
N VAL A 201 -1.42 -0.98 -5.29
CA VAL A 201 -0.24 -1.64 -5.89
C VAL A 201 1.04 -1.18 -5.19
N TYR A 202 1.17 0.12 -4.95
CA TYR A 202 2.35 0.71 -4.31
C TYR A 202 2.50 0.30 -2.85
N VAL A 203 1.42 0.37 -2.06
CA VAL A 203 1.40 -0.05 -0.65
C VAL A 203 1.73 -1.54 -0.53
N GLY A 204 1.07 -2.40 -1.30
CA GLY A 204 1.36 -3.84 -1.32
C GLY A 204 2.81 -4.15 -1.70
N ALA A 205 3.40 -3.40 -2.64
CA ALA A 205 4.81 -3.55 -2.99
C ALA A 205 5.74 -3.13 -1.84
N MET A 206 5.44 -2.04 -1.10
CA MET A 206 6.22 -1.62 0.06
C MET A 206 6.16 -2.66 1.19
N TYR A 207 4.99 -3.22 1.49
CA TYR A 207 4.86 -4.33 2.45
C TYR A 207 5.72 -5.53 2.06
N SER A 208 5.65 -5.94 0.79
CA SER A 208 6.45 -7.04 0.26
C SER A 208 7.96 -6.82 0.46
N LEU A 209 8.45 -5.63 0.13
CA LEU A 209 9.87 -5.28 0.24
C LEU A 209 10.34 -5.13 1.69
N ALA A 210 9.47 -4.75 2.61
CA ALA A 210 9.77 -4.63 4.04
C ALA A 210 10.15 -5.97 4.70
N PHE A 211 9.80 -7.12 4.10
CA PHE A 211 10.28 -8.42 4.56
C PHE A 211 11.78 -8.61 4.39
N ILE A 212 12.36 -8.01 3.35
CA ILE A 212 13.73 -8.29 2.90
C ILE A 212 14.69 -7.11 3.01
N SER A 213 14.19 -5.92 3.36
CA SER A 213 15.00 -4.70 3.52
C SER A 213 14.67 -4.00 4.83
N ASN A 214 15.70 -3.38 5.42
CA ASN A 214 15.59 -2.45 6.55
C ASN A 214 15.93 -1.01 6.13
N ASP A 215 16.03 -0.77 4.83
CA ASP A 215 16.30 0.54 4.24
C ASP A 215 14.99 1.12 3.70
N ILE A 216 14.45 2.10 4.42
CA ILE A 216 13.18 2.77 4.06
C ILE A 216 13.28 3.46 2.70
N GLN A 217 14.40 4.11 2.42
CA GLN A 217 14.59 4.78 1.12
C GLN A 217 14.51 3.76 -0.03
N TYR A 218 15.17 2.61 0.14
CA TYR A 218 15.11 1.51 -0.82
C TYR A 218 13.67 0.98 -0.98
N ILE A 219 12.94 0.74 0.12
CA ILE A 219 11.57 0.23 0.08
C ILE A 219 10.68 1.18 -0.72
N VAL A 220 10.72 2.47 -0.42
CA VAL A 220 9.91 3.50 -1.08
C VAL A 220 10.27 3.64 -2.56
N GLU A 221 11.56 3.74 -2.91
CA GLU A 221 12.01 3.93 -4.30
C GLU A 221 11.83 2.66 -5.14
N GLU A 222 12.04 1.47 -4.57
CA GLU A 222 11.90 0.21 -5.31
C GLU A 222 10.43 -0.14 -5.56
N ALA A 223 9.56 0.06 -4.57
CA ALA A 223 8.12 -0.13 -4.72
C ALA A 223 7.55 0.78 -5.82
N LEU A 224 8.05 2.00 -5.95
CA LEU A 224 7.58 2.95 -6.97
C LEU A 224 7.79 2.45 -8.41
N LYS A 225 8.70 1.50 -8.63
CA LYS A 225 8.93 0.90 -9.95
C LYS A 225 7.78 0.00 -10.42
N THR A 226 6.84 -0.35 -9.55
CA THR A 226 5.61 -1.05 -9.93
C THR A 226 4.57 -0.14 -10.56
N ILE A 227 4.76 1.17 -10.49
CA ILE A 227 3.83 2.19 -10.97
C ILE A 227 4.34 2.78 -12.30
N PRO A 228 3.47 3.01 -13.31
CA PRO A 228 3.86 3.64 -14.56
C PRO A 228 4.45 5.05 -14.34
N ILE A 229 5.63 5.29 -14.92
CA ILE A 229 6.39 6.54 -14.76
C ILE A 229 5.63 7.79 -15.27
N GLU A 230 4.69 7.58 -16.19
CA GLU A 230 3.87 8.64 -16.78
C GLU A 230 2.67 9.02 -15.93
N SER A 231 2.35 8.24 -14.88
CA SER A 231 1.20 8.50 -14.01
C SER A 231 1.42 9.71 -13.10
N THR A 232 0.34 10.40 -12.76
CA THR A 232 0.36 11.50 -11.77
C THR A 232 0.73 10.97 -10.39
N PHE A 233 0.32 9.76 -10.06
CA PHE A 233 0.71 9.08 -8.83
C PHE A 233 2.24 8.92 -8.72
N TYR A 234 2.89 8.37 -9.77
CA TYR A 234 4.35 8.24 -9.80
C TYR A 234 5.05 9.58 -9.63
N GLN A 235 4.58 10.60 -10.33
CA GLN A 235 5.16 11.95 -10.27
C GLN A 235 5.04 12.55 -8.87
N CYS A 236 3.88 12.42 -8.23
CA CYS A 236 3.65 12.89 -6.87
C CYS A 236 4.62 12.24 -5.88
N ILE A 237 4.72 10.92 -5.87
CA ILE A 237 5.62 10.21 -4.96
C ILE A 237 7.10 10.53 -5.25
N SER A 238 7.47 10.63 -6.53
CA SER A 238 8.83 11.03 -6.95
C SER A 238 9.20 12.43 -6.45
N ASP A 239 8.25 13.36 -6.47
CA ASP A 239 8.46 14.70 -5.96
C ASP A 239 8.61 14.71 -4.42
N VAL A 240 7.83 13.91 -3.70
CA VAL A 240 8.00 13.75 -2.24
C VAL A 240 9.42 13.23 -1.91
N ILE A 241 9.90 12.21 -2.63
CA ILE A 241 11.25 11.68 -2.46
C ILE A 241 12.31 12.76 -2.72
N LYS A 242 12.12 13.57 -3.74
CA LYS A 242 12.99 14.68 -4.10
C LYS A 242 12.97 15.78 -3.03
N TRP A 243 11.80 16.18 -2.55
CA TRP A 243 11.66 17.19 -1.49
C TRP A 243 12.23 16.71 -0.16
N HIS A 244 12.07 15.44 0.19
CA HIS A 244 12.75 14.85 1.33
C HIS A 244 14.29 15.01 1.26
N LYS A 245 14.88 14.78 0.08
CA LYS A 245 16.32 15.01 -0.14
C LYS A 245 16.71 16.49 -0.04
N GLN A 246 15.80 17.39 -0.39
CA GLN A 246 16.00 18.85 -0.32
C GLN A 246 15.80 19.38 1.10
N TYR A 247 14.86 18.82 1.87
CA TYR A 247 14.47 19.25 3.23
C TYR A 247 14.55 18.08 4.22
N PRO A 248 15.74 17.49 4.45
CA PRO A 248 15.85 16.20 5.14
C PRO A 248 15.39 16.22 6.61
N ASP A 249 15.35 17.39 7.25
CA ASP A 249 14.96 17.57 8.64
C ASP A 249 13.62 18.30 8.82
N ASP A 250 12.92 18.63 7.72
CA ASP A 250 11.69 19.42 7.75
C ASP A 250 10.58 18.78 6.90
N TRP A 251 9.85 17.84 7.51
CA TRP A 251 8.72 17.19 6.88
C TRP A 251 7.57 18.17 6.56
N LYS A 252 7.42 19.26 7.36
CA LYS A 252 6.36 20.26 7.16
C LYS A 252 6.61 21.08 5.90
N GLN A 253 7.88 21.33 5.57
CA GLN A 253 8.21 21.97 4.29
C GLN A 253 7.91 21.06 3.09
N THR A 254 8.23 19.75 3.19
CA THR A 254 7.85 18.78 2.16
C THR A 254 6.32 18.67 2.04
N TRP A 255 5.60 18.61 3.15
CA TRP A 255 4.14 18.66 3.17
C TRP A 255 3.59 19.91 2.49
N PHE A 256 4.18 21.09 2.74
CA PHE A 256 3.79 22.34 2.10
C PHE A 256 4.00 22.31 0.59
N GLU A 257 5.13 21.80 0.11
CA GLU A 257 5.35 21.64 -1.34
C GLU A 257 4.36 20.65 -1.96
N LEU A 258 4.03 19.55 -1.28
CA LEU A 258 3.02 18.59 -1.72
C LEU A 258 1.65 19.26 -1.87
N GLN A 259 1.19 19.98 -0.86
CA GLN A 259 -0.10 20.68 -0.91
C GLN A 259 -0.14 21.70 -2.04
N LYS A 260 0.91 22.49 -2.20
CA LYS A 260 1.02 23.52 -3.23
C LYS A 260 0.95 22.97 -4.66
N HIS A 261 1.43 21.74 -4.90
CA HIS A 261 1.49 21.16 -6.23
C HIS A 261 0.33 20.23 -6.55
N TYR A 262 -0.27 19.58 -5.56
CA TYR A 262 -1.22 18.48 -5.77
C TYR A 262 -2.58 18.66 -5.11
N SER A 263 -2.78 19.62 -4.20
CA SER A 263 -4.05 19.79 -3.48
C SER A 263 -5.23 20.30 -4.34
N GLU A 264 -4.95 20.86 -5.51
CA GLU A 264 -5.99 21.36 -6.43
C GLU A 264 -6.36 20.32 -7.52
N GLU A 265 -5.70 19.17 -7.53
CA GLU A 265 -6.04 18.07 -8.44
C GLU A 265 -7.26 17.34 -7.90
N VAL A 266 -8.40 17.52 -8.54
CA VAL A 266 -9.66 16.89 -8.15
C VAL A 266 -9.74 15.52 -8.80
N GLY A 267 -9.38 14.46 -8.06
CA GLY A 267 -9.48 13.06 -8.48
C GLY A 267 -10.85 12.47 -8.20
N CYS A 268 -11.52 12.90 -7.13
CA CYS A 268 -12.80 12.36 -6.69
C CYS A 268 -13.87 13.46 -6.50
N PRO A 269 -15.18 13.10 -6.48
CA PRO A 269 -16.27 14.06 -6.32
C PRO A 269 -16.23 14.85 -5.02
N ASP A 270 -15.75 14.26 -3.94
CA ASP A 270 -15.74 14.89 -2.62
C ASP A 270 -14.72 16.03 -2.52
N GLY A 271 -13.72 16.05 -3.41
CA GLY A 271 -12.73 17.12 -3.50
C GLY A 271 -13.20 18.38 -4.25
N VAL A 272 -14.40 18.39 -4.84
CA VAL A 272 -14.88 19.53 -5.62
C VAL A 272 -15.14 20.73 -4.71
N PHE A 273 -14.40 21.82 -4.95
CA PHE A 273 -14.43 23.06 -4.15
C PHE A 273 -14.03 22.90 -2.67
N ALA A 274 -13.36 21.81 -2.32
CA ALA A 274 -12.81 21.56 -1.00
C ALA A 274 -11.42 20.90 -1.12
N PRO A 275 -10.57 20.98 -0.09
CA PRO A 275 -9.40 20.13 -0.02
C PRO A 275 -9.81 18.66 -0.09
N LEU A 276 -9.08 17.86 -0.90
CA LEU A 276 -9.32 16.43 -1.02
C LEU A 276 -8.92 15.73 0.27
N ASP A 277 -9.81 14.91 0.83
CA ASP A 277 -9.59 14.14 2.06
C ASP A 277 -9.29 12.66 1.80
N ILE A 278 -9.81 12.11 0.70
CA ILE A 278 -9.73 10.69 0.34
C ILE A 278 -8.99 10.42 -0.97
N ASP A 279 -8.34 11.40 -1.55
CA ASP A 279 -7.50 11.20 -2.74
C ASP A 279 -6.32 10.27 -2.45
N ALA A 280 -6.22 9.16 -3.19
CA ALA A 280 -5.21 8.13 -2.98
C ALA A 280 -3.78 8.68 -3.11
N LYS A 281 -3.52 9.56 -4.06
CA LYS A 281 -2.21 10.11 -4.36
C LYS A 281 -1.65 10.95 -3.21
N ILE A 282 -2.45 11.86 -2.65
CA ILE A 282 -2.04 12.70 -1.53
C ILE A 282 -1.84 11.86 -0.27
N ASN A 283 -2.76 10.93 0.01
CA ASN A 283 -2.67 10.06 1.18
C ASN A 283 -1.50 9.08 1.06
N ALA A 284 -1.21 8.53 -0.12
CA ALA A 284 0.02 7.76 -0.37
C ALA A 284 1.28 8.61 -0.09
N ALA A 285 1.27 9.88 -0.49
CA ALA A 285 2.37 10.80 -0.20
C ALA A 285 2.57 11.00 1.32
N TYR A 286 1.50 10.99 2.13
CA TYR A 286 1.62 11.09 3.60
C TYR A 286 2.15 9.80 4.24
N ILE A 287 1.82 8.63 3.70
CA ILE A 287 2.46 7.36 4.07
C ILE A 287 3.98 7.47 3.85
N VAL A 288 4.38 7.89 2.64
CA VAL A 288 5.79 8.04 2.26
C VAL A 288 6.49 9.10 3.11
N LEU A 289 5.82 10.22 3.41
CA LEU A 289 6.32 11.26 4.31
C LEU A 289 6.64 10.68 5.70
N GLY A 290 5.70 9.93 6.29
CA GLY A 290 5.89 9.26 7.57
C GLY A 290 7.06 8.29 7.56
N LEU A 291 7.15 7.45 6.53
CA LEU A 291 8.22 6.46 6.39
C LEU A 291 9.60 7.11 6.22
N LEU A 292 9.74 8.06 5.30
CA LEU A 292 11.04 8.70 4.99
C LEU A 292 11.57 9.52 6.17
N TYR A 293 10.75 10.38 6.77
CA TYR A 293 11.17 11.22 7.91
C TYR A 293 11.22 10.45 9.23
N GLY A 294 10.44 9.37 9.34
CA GLY A 294 10.57 8.43 10.45
C GLY A 294 11.86 7.62 10.39
N ASN A 295 12.31 7.27 9.20
CA ASN A 295 13.57 6.58 8.93
C ASN A 295 13.79 5.36 9.86
N GLY A 296 12.77 4.51 10.02
CA GLY A 296 12.81 3.32 10.86
C GLY A 296 12.42 3.56 12.33
N ASP A 297 12.25 4.79 12.77
CA ASP A 297 11.69 5.10 14.10
C ASP A 297 10.16 4.99 14.04
N PHE A 298 9.62 4.01 14.77
CA PHE A 298 8.18 3.72 14.78
C PHE A 298 7.36 4.92 15.26
N THR A 299 7.81 5.61 16.32
CA THR A 299 7.09 6.76 16.88
C THR A 299 7.04 7.92 15.91
N LYS A 300 8.16 8.26 15.29
CA LYS A 300 8.20 9.34 14.31
C LYS A 300 7.36 9.02 13.08
N THR A 301 7.42 7.78 12.60
CA THR A 301 6.60 7.34 11.47
C THR A 301 5.12 7.52 11.77
N MET A 302 4.65 7.01 12.92
CA MET A 302 3.26 7.14 13.34
C MET A 302 2.83 8.59 13.49
N GLU A 303 3.62 9.39 14.21
CA GLU A 303 3.32 10.81 14.45
C GLU A 303 3.26 11.62 13.15
N ILE A 304 4.21 11.42 12.23
CA ILE A 304 4.28 12.22 10.99
C ILE A 304 3.17 11.81 10.02
N SER A 305 2.93 10.51 9.79
CA SER A 305 1.88 10.05 8.90
C SER A 305 0.48 10.47 9.36
N THR A 306 0.21 10.41 10.67
CA THR A 306 -1.04 10.90 11.26
C THR A 306 -1.15 12.43 11.17
N ARG A 307 -0.08 13.15 11.57
CA ARG A 307 -0.12 14.62 11.62
C ARG A 307 -0.15 15.29 10.26
N ALA A 308 0.17 14.57 9.20
CA ALA A 308 0.02 15.08 7.84
C ALA A 308 -1.44 15.43 7.49
N GLY A 309 -2.42 14.87 8.19
CA GLY A 309 -3.84 15.19 8.03
C GLY A 309 -4.55 14.31 7.01
N GLN A 310 -5.64 14.83 6.46
CA GLN A 310 -6.53 14.13 5.51
C GLN A 310 -7.10 12.85 6.15
N ASP A 311 -6.89 11.71 5.54
CA ASP A 311 -7.24 10.39 6.05
C ASP A 311 -6.18 9.94 7.06
N SER A 312 -6.25 10.56 8.24
CA SER A 312 -5.16 10.53 9.21
C SER A 312 -5.15 9.29 10.12
N ASP A 313 -6.04 8.35 9.92
CA ASP A 313 -6.04 7.01 10.53
C ASP A 313 -5.56 5.94 9.54
N CYS A 314 -5.98 5.98 8.28
CA CYS A 314 -5.52 5.05 7.25
C CYS A 314 -4.04 5.27 6.86
N ASN A 315 -3.57 6.53 6.81
CA ASN A 315 -2.18 6.82 6.49
C ASN A 315 -1.18 6.21 7.50
N PRO A 316 -1.33 6.38 8.83
CA PRO A 316 -0.50 5.69 9.80
C PRO A 316 -0.78 4.17 9.88
N SER A 317 -1.96 3.70 9.48
CA SER A 317 -2.27 2.28 9.32
C SER A 317 -1.29 1.63 8.36
N SER A 318 -1.24 2.08 7.11
CA SER A 318 -0.30 1.55 6.10
C SER A 318 1.17 1.81 6.46
N ALA A 319 1.54 3.02 6.92
CA ALA A 319 2.92 3.34 7.30
C ALA A 319 3.40 2.49 8.48
N GLY A 320 2.56 2.34 9.50
CA GLY A 320 2.83 1.52 10.69
C GLY A 320 2.91 0.04 10.36
N GLY A 321 2.06 -0.45 9.46
CA GLY A 321 2.09 -1.83 8.99
C GLY A 321 3.36 -2.16 8.21
N ILE A 322 3.77 -1.32 7.25
CA ILE A 322 5.02 -1.49 6.48
C ILE A 322 6.21 -1.50 7.45
N LEU A 323 6.28 -0.55 8.38
CA LEU A 323 7.36 -0.48 9.36
C LEU A 323 7.30 -1.66 10.35
N GLY A 324 6.10 -2.11 10.72
CA GLY A 324 5.88 -3.29 11.54
C GLY A 324 6.40 -4.57 10.90
N VAL A 325 6.22 -4.75 9.57
CA VAL A 325 6.87 -5.84 8.80
C VAL A 325 8.38 -5.70 8.83
N MET A 326 8.89 -4.50 8.62
CA MET A 326 10.33 -4.28 8.60
C MET A 326 10.98 -4.65 9.94
N LEU A 327 10.41 -4.20 11.05
CA LEU A 327 10.93 -4.42 12.40
C LEU A 327 10.64 -5.85 12.93
N GLY A 328 9.44 -6.36 12.67
CA GLY A 328 8.84 -7.50 13.35
C GLY A 328 8.05 -7.08 14.60
N TYR A 329 7.04 -7.87 14.97
CA TYR A 329 6.17 -7.65 16.12
C TYR A 329 6.95 -7.47 17.43
N SER A 330 7.98 -8.29 17.63
CA SER A 330 8.82 -8.29 18.82
C SER A 330 9.66 -7.01 19.01
N GLN A 331 9.78 -6.17 17.98
CA GLN A 331 10.56 -4.93 18.01
C GLN A 331 9.70 -3.66 18.00
N ILE A 332 8.36 -3.79 17.92
CA ILE A 332 7.48 -2.62 18.08
C ILE A 332 7.65 -2.09 19.52
N PRO A 333 7.86 -0.77 19.70
CA PRO A 333 8.09 -0.21 21.04
C PRO A 333 6.92 -0.43 22.00
N GLU A 334 7.22 -0.74 23.26
CA GLU A 334 6.23 -1.03 24.32
C GLU A 334 5.19 0.09 24.49
N TYR A 335 5.57 1.34 24.27
CA TYR A 335 4.63 2.48 24.27
C TYR A 335 3.47 2.25 23.30
N TRP A 336 3.75 1.69 22.14
CA TRP A 336 2.71 1.39 21.11
C TRP A 336 2.00 0.08 21.43
N MET A 337 2.73 -0.93 21.89
CA MET A 337 2.18 -2.25 22.22
C MET A 337 1.17 -2.20 23.38
N GLN A 338 1.33 -1.26 24.32
CA GLN A 338 0.35 -1.14 25.43
C GLN A 338 -1.08 -0.86 24.94
N GLY A 339 -1.24 -0.17 23.80
CA GLY A 339 -2.55 0.11 23.20
C GLY A 339 -3.29 -1.15 22.74
N LEU A 340 -2.55 -2.20 22.35
CA LEU A 340 -3.12 -3.49 21.92
C LEU A 340 -3.56 -4.38 23.07
N ARG A 341 -3.17 -4.09 24.32
CA ARG A 341 -3.50 -4.95 25.47
C ARG A 341 -5.00 -5.15 25.61
N GLY A 342 -5.40 -6.40 25.70
CA GLY A 342 -6.80 -6.81 25.76
C GLY A 342 -7.47 -7.01 24.39
N ALA A 343 -6.87 -6.51 23.31
CA ALA A 343 -7.37 -6.71 21.96
C ALA A 343 -6.83 -8.00 21.30
N GLU A 344 -5.72 -8.56 21.79
CA GLU A 344 -4.99 -9.65 21.13
C GLU A 344 -5.83 -10.92 20.92
N ALA A 345 -6.76 -11.20 21.81
CA ALA A 345 -7.67 -12.34 21.71
C ALA A 345 -9.07 -11.95 21.22
N LYS A 346 -9.28 -10.70 20.88
CA LYS A 346 -10.58 -10.18 20.46
C LYS A 346 -10.79 -10.44 18.99
N LYS A 347 -12.02 -10.78 18.62
CA LYS A 347 -12.45 -10.84 17.23
C LYS A 347 -12.91 -9.47 16.78
N PHE A 348 -12.57 -9.11 15.58
CA PHE A 348 -13.25 -8.00 14.91
C PHE A 348 -14.73 -8.33 14.70
N LYS A 349 -15.58 -7.32 14.73
CA LYS A 349 -17.04 -7.46 14.68
C LYS A 349 -17.53 -8.21 13.43
N TYR A 350 -16.90 -7.98 12.30
CA TYR A 350 -17.39 -8.44 10.99
C TYR A 350 -16.58 -9.58 10.37
N THR A 351 -15.65 -10.15 11.09
CA THR A 351 -14.79 -11.22 10.57
C THR A 351 -14.76 -12.41 11.53
N CYS A 352 -14.62 -13.61 10.96
CA CYS A 352 -14.41 -14.83 11.75
C CYS A 352 -12.96 -15.00 12.20
N LEU A 353 -12.03 -14.19 11.67
CA LEU A 353 -10.61 -14.28 11.98
C LEU A 353 -10.32 -13.62 13.34
N LEU A 354 -9.39 -14.20 14.09
CA LEU A 354 -8.85 -13.59 15.31
C LEU A 354 -7.75 -12.60 14.92
N TYR A 355 -7.70 -11.48 15.59
CA TYR A 355 -6.65 -10.47 15.42
C TYR A 355 -5.22 -11.04 15.45
N THR A 356 -4.98 -12.05 16.28
CA THR A 356 -3.65 -12.67 16.48
C THR A 356 -3.43 -13.95 15.71
N SER A 357 -4.41 -14.44 14.94
CA SER A 357 -4.28 -15.68 14.18
C SER A 357 -3.86 -15.39 12.74
N PRO A 358 -2.57 -15.37 12.44
CA PRO A 358 -2.08 -15.11 11.09
C PRO A 358 -2.18 -16.32 10.17
N SER A 359 -2.78 -17.43 10.63
CA SER A 359 -2.87 -18.68 9.86
C SER A 359 -4.15 -19.46 10.13
N PRO A 360 -4.82 -19.94 9.07
CA PRO A 360 -5.96 -20.86 9.15
C PRO A 360 -5.62 -22.20 9.78
N ARG A 361 -4.34 -22.59 9.79
CA ARG A 361 -3.89 -23.87 10.37
C ARG A 361 -4.07 -23.96 11.88
N ASP A 362 -4.21 -22.83 12.56
CA ASP A 362 -4.45 -22.80 14.01
C ASP A 362 -5.90 -23.15 14.38
N ARG A 363 -6.83 -23.24 13.39
CA ARG A 363 -8.22 -23.68 13.62
C ARG A 363 -8.39 -25.19 13.72
N SER A 364 -7.40 -25.98 13.35
CA SER A 364 -7.51 -27.44 13.34
C SER A 364 -7.17 -28.12 14.68
N VAL A 365 -6.97 -27.37 15.75
CA VAL A 365 -6.53 -27.87 17.07
C VAL A 365 -7.50 -27.47 18.20
N SER A 366 -8.78 -27.26 17.88
CA SER A 366 -9.79 -27.08 18.92
C SER A 366 -10.93 -28.09 18.77
#